data_eb36f959c7aed321501658be814a16f4
#
_entry.id   eb36f959c7aed321501658be814a16f4
#
_cell.length_a   1.000
_cell.length_b   1.000
_cell.length_c   1.000
_cell.angle_alpha   90.00
_cell.angle_beta   90.00
_cell.angle_gamma   90.00
#
_symmetry.space_group_name_H-M   'P 1'
#
loop_
_entity.id
_entity.type
_entity.pdbx_description
1 polymer ?
#
loop_
_entity_poly.entity_id
_entity_poly.type
_entity_poly.pdbx_seq_one_letter_code
_entity_poly.pdbx_strand_id
1 'polypeptide(L)'
;LFSGRGITKAIHTNGNADGIEKTIEYIKQDSKGLIFTNLVDFDMLYGHRNNVKGYSEALEYFDGKLPEIMKNMKDDDMLIITADHGNDPTTPSTDHSREYTPILVYGKQIKPNINLGIRKTYADISATILDLFNLSKLKNGTSFKNEILK
;
A
#
# COMPACT_ATOMS: atom_id res chain seq x y z
N LEU A 1 -11.84 -6.48 5.35
CA LEU A 1 -11.95 -5.09 4.91
C LEU A 1 -13.19 -4.90 4.03
N PHE A 2 -13.72 -3.69 3.97
CA PHE A 2 -14.83 -3.23 3.10
C PHE A 2 -16.16 -4.00 3.23
N SER A 3 -16.27 -5.02 4.06
CA SER A 3 -17.50 -5.85 4.25
C SER A 3 -18.12 -6.35 2.93
N GLY A 4 -17.30 -6.65 1.94
CA GLY A 4 -17.71 -7.09 0.61
C GLY A 4 -18.36 -6.01 -0.27
N ARG A 5 -18.39 -4.74 0.16
CA ARG A 5 -19.02 -3.65 -0.60
C ARG A 5 -18.03 -3.02 -1.57
N GLY A 6 -18.46 -2.81 -2.82
CA GLY A 6 -17.65 -2.16 -3.85
C GLY A 6 -16.45 -2.99 -4.34
N ILE A 7 -16.40 -4.28 -4.01
CA ILE A 7 -15.32 -5.19 -4.41
C ILE A 7 -15.82 -6.08 -5.54
N THR A 8 -15.13 -6.03 -6.69
CA THR A 8 -15.42 -6.90 -7.82
C THR A 8 -14.96 -8.33 -7.57
N LYS A 9 -13.79 -8.50 -6.95
CA LYS A 9 -13.21 -9.79 -6.62
C LYS A 9 -12.43 -9.70 -5.31
N ALA A 10 -12.73 -10.59 -4.38
CA ALA A 10 -12.00 -10.74 -3.13
C ALA A 10 -11.25 -12.08 -3.13
N ILE A 11 -10.00 -12.05 -2.65
CA ILE A 11 -9.16 -13.24 -2.53
C ILE A 11 -8.66 -13.30 -1.10
N HIS A 12 -8.86 -14.44 -0.46
CA HIS A 12 -8.24 -14.72 0.82
C HIS A 12 -6.80 -15.19 0.59
N THR A 13 -5.87 -14.67 1.35
CA THR A 13 -4.44 -15.00 1.26
C THR A 13 -3.94 -15.61 2.57
N ASN A 14 -2.93 -16.47 2.46
CA ASN A 14 -2.32 -17.18 3.59
C ASN A 14 -1.04 -16.48 4.05
N GLY A 15 -1.12 -15.17 4.32
CA GLY A 15 0.00 -14.34 4.76
C GLY A 15 0.62 -13.49 3.65
N ASN A 16 1.70 -12.80 4.00
CA ASN A 16 2.32 -11.80 3.14
C ASN A 16 2.87 -12.37 1.83
N ALA A 17 3.52 -13.54 1.88
CA ALA A 17 4.12 -14.15 0.69
C ALA A 17 3.05 -14.47 -0.37
N ASP A 18 1.96 -15.11 0.02
CA ASP A 18 0.83 -15.40 -0.87
C ASP A 18 0.16 -14.10 -1.38
N GLY A 19 0.01 -13.10 -0.51
CA GLY A 19 -0.50 -11.77 -0.89
C GLY A 19 0.33 -11.09 -1.98
N ILE A 20 1.65 -11.16 -1.86
CA ILE A 20 2.59 -10.62 -2.84
C ILE A 20 2.50 -11.39 -4.17
N GLU A 21 2.47 -12.72 -4.12
CA GLU A 21 2.34 -13.57 -5.32
C GLU A 21 1.02 -13.28 -6.05
N LYS A 22 -0.09 -13.19 -5.33
CA LYS A 22 -1.38 -12.81 -5.89
C LYS A 22 -1.36 -11.41 -6.49
N THR A 23 -0.72 -10.46 -5.86
CA THR A 23 -0.56 -9.11 -6.41
C THR A 23 0.16 -9.16 -7.77
N ILE A 24 1.27 -9.89 -7.86
CA ILE A 24 2.03 -10.07 -9.11
C ILE A 24 1.18 -10.78 -10.17
N GLU A 25 0.43 -11.82 -9.79
CA GLU A 25 -0.49 -12.52 -10.69
C GLU A 25 -1.53 -11.56 -11.30
N TYR A 26 -2.10 -10.67 -10.47
CA TYR A 26 -3.13 -9.72 -10.92
C TYR A 26 -2.58 -8.55 -11.74
N ILE A 27 -1.39 -8.05 -11.44
CA ILE A 27 -0.71 -7.03 -12.26
C ILE A 27 -0.47 -7.54 -13.68
N LYS A 28 -0.16 -8.82 -13.86
CA LYS A 28 0.05 -9.45 -15.16
C LYS A 28 -1.22 -9.55 -16.02
N GLN A 29 -2.40 -9.46 -15.40
CA GLN A 29 -3.67 -9.53 -16.12
C GLN A 29 -3.95 -8.20 -16.85
N ASP A 30 -4.66 -8.27 -17.98
CA ASP A 30 -5.08 -7.07 -18.70
C ASP A 30 -6.41 -6.53 -18.11
N SER A 31 -6.34 -5.99 -16.91
CA SER A 31 -7.47 -5.43 -16.21
C SER A 31 -7.20 -3.98 -15.80
N LYS A 32 -8.24 -3.15 -15.83
CA LYS A 32 -8.20 -1.78 -15.30
C LYS A 32 -8.94 -1.75 -13.98
N GLY A 33 -8.36 -1.10 -12.99
CA GLY A 33 -9.00 -0.98 -11.68
C GLY A 33 -7.99 -0.78 -10.56
N LEU A 34 -8.45 -0.99 -9.34
CA LEU A 34 -7.64 -0.92 -8.13
C LEU A 34 -7.35 -2.34 -7.62
N ILE A 35 -6.08 -2.69 -7.51
CA ILE A 35 -5.62 -3.86 -6.78
C ILE A 35 -5.23 -3.38 -5.38
N PHE A 36 -5.93 -3.87 -4.37
CA PHE A 36 -5.64 -3.56 -2.98
C PHE A 36 -5.18 -4.83 -2.27
N THR A 37 -3.96 -4.84 -1.79
CA THR A 37 -3.38 -5.97 -1.05
C THR A 37 -3.05 -5.55 0.37
N ASN A 38 -3.55 -6.29 1.35
CA ASN A 38 -3.24 -6.10 2.76
C ASN A 38 -2.24 -7.18 3.21
N LEU A 39 -1.03 -6.76 3.57
CA LEU A 39 0.04 -7.63 4.05
C LEU A 39 -0.01 -7.70 5.57
N VAL A 40 -0.88 -8.55 6.10
CA VAL A 40 -1.28 -8.57 7.52
C VAL A 40 -0.24 -9.12 8.48
N ASP A 41 0.77 -9.85 8.01
CA ASP A 41 1.74 -10.51 8.90
C ASP A 41 2.60 -9.52 9.67
N PHE A 42 2.85 -8.33 9.11
CA PHE A 42 3.58 -7.26 9.79
C PHE A 42 2.95 -6.93 11.13
N ASP A 43 1.64 -6.79 11.15
CA ASP A 43 0.87 -6.51 12.34
C ASP A 43 0.63 -7.78 13.19
N MET A 44 -0.02 -8.78 12.60
CA MET A 44 -0.56 -9.93 13.33
C MET A 44 0.51 -10.90 13.84
N LEU A 45 1.56 -11.18 13.04
CA LEU A 45 2.58 -12.16 13.40
C LEU A 45 3.79 -11.53 14.08
N TYR A 46 4.11 -10.28 13.78
CA TYR A 46 5.35 -9.66 14.22
C TYR A 46 5.12 -8.46 15.13
N GLY A 47 4.27 -7.51 14.77
CA GLY A 47 3.99 -6.29 15.51
C GLY A 47 3.42 -6.58 16.90
N HIS A 48 2.25 -7.18 16.96
CA HIS A 48 1.59 -7.58 18.21
C HIS A 48 2.32 -8.66 19.02
N ARG A 49 3.46 -9.11 18.56
CA ARG A 49 4.32 -10.10 19.24
C ARG A 49 5.69 -9.56 19.62
N ASN A 50 5.92 -8.27 19.38
CA ASN A 50 7.22 -7.63 19.59
C ASN A 50 8.37 -8.44 18.96
N ASN A 51 8.07 -9.08 17.83
CA ASN A 51 9.03 -9.91 17.09
C ASN A 51 9.81 -9.05 16.11
N VAL A 52 10.77 -8.26 16.61
CA VAL A 52 11.60 -7.35 15.83
C VAL A 52 12.29 -8.07 14.67
N LYS A 53 12.84 -9.26 14.94
CA LYS A 53 13.54 -10.05 13.91
C LYS A 53 12.60 -10.47 12.79
N GLY A 54 11.46 -11.06 13.11
CA GLY A 54 10.46 -11.47 12.11
C GLY A 54 9.91 -10.28 11.33
N TYR A 55 9.73 -9.13 11.97
CA TYR A 55 9.28 -7.90 11.30
C TYR A 55 10.31 -7.42 10.27
N SER A 56 11.61 -7.38 10.66
CA SER A 56 12.69 -6.99 9.76
C SER A 56 12.85 -7.98 8.59
N GLU A 57 12.81 -9.29 8.85
CA GLU A 57 12.88 -10.32 7.80
C GLU A 57 11.69 -10.22 6.82
N ALA A 58 10.50 -9.87 7.31
CA ALA A 58 9.32 -9.65 6.45
C ALA A 58 9.46 -8.40 5.57
N LEU A 59 10.07 -7.31 6.10
CA LEU A 59 10.39 -6.12 5.30
C LEU A 59 11.42 -6.44 4.21
N GLU A 60 12.49 -7.14 4.55
CA GLU A 60 13.53 -7.56 3.60
C GLU A 60 12.95 -8.47 2.51
N TYR A 61 12.06 -9.39 2.87
CA TYR A 61 11.36 -10.25 1.91
C TYR A 61 10.51 -9.43 0.95
N PHE A 62 9.71 -8.48 1.46
CA PHE A 62 8.89 -7.61 0.64
C PHE A 62 9.75 -6.74 -0.29
N ASP A 63 10.81 -6.13 0.24
CA ASP A 63 11.76 -5.33 -0.55
C ASP A 63 12.38 -6.15 -1.68
N GLY A 64 12.80 -7.38 -1.40
CA GLY A 64 13.30 -8.31 -2.42
C GLY A 64 12.29 -8.69 -3.51
N LYS A 65 10.98 -8.55 -3.24
CA LYS A 65 9.91 -8.79 -4.22
C LYS A 65 9.48 -7.55 -5.00
N LEU A 66 9.81 -6.35 -4.54
CA LEU A 66 9.47 -5.10 -5.22
C LEU A 66 9.98 -5.03 -6.67
N PRO A 67 11.22 -5.46 -7.01
CA PRO A 67 11.67 -5.46 -8.39
C PRO A 67 10.81 -6.31 -9.33
N GLU A 68 10.26 -7.43 -8.84
CA GLU A 68 9.35 -8.27 -9.63
C GLU A 68 7.99 -7.59 -9.82
N ILE A 69 7.44 -6.94 -8.79
CA ILE A 69 6.21 -6.13 -8.89
C ILE A 69 6.42 -5.04 -9.94
N MET A 70 7.46 -4.23 -9.77
CA MET A 70 7.76 -3.09 -10.65
C MET A 70 8.00 -3.50 -12.10
N LYS A 71 8.66 -4.65 -12.34
CA LYS A 71 8.90 -5.19 -13.68
C LYS A 71 7.62 -5.58 -14.42
N ASN A 72 6.59 -6.01 -13.69
CA ASN A 72 5.32 -6.46 -14.28
C ASN A 72 4.29 -5.33 -14.41
N MET A 73 4.56 -4.14 -13.88
CA MET A 73 3.71 -2.97 -14.04
C MET A 73 3.70 -2.49 -15.49
N LYS A 74 2.53 -2.05 -15.95
CA LYS A 74 2.35 -1.40 -17.25
C LYS A 74 2.69 0.09 -17.17
N ASP A 75 2.72 0.74 -18.31
CA ASP A 75 3.13 2.15 -18.42
C ASP A 75 2.18 3.12 -17.72
N ASP A 76 0.91 2.74 -17.59
CA ASP A 76 -0.14 3.51 -16.91
C ASP A 76 -0.43 3.04 -15.47
N ASP A 77 0.28 2.01 -14.99
CA ASP A 77 0.15 1.56 -13.62
C ASP A 77 0.84 2.50 -12.63
N MET A 78 0.24 2.63 -11.46
CA MET A 78 0.79 3.32 -10.30
C MET A 78 0.80 2.39 -9.09
N LEU A 79 1.94 2.25 -8.45
CA LEU A 79 2.10 1.55 -7.18
C LEU A 79 2.09 2.58 -6.04
N ILE A 80 1.26 2.36 -5.05
CA ILE A 80 1.27 3.10 -3.78
C ILE A 80 1.55 2.09 -2.66
N ILE A 81 2.59 2.33 -1.87
CA ILE A 81 2.91 1.57 -0.68
C ILE A 81 2.67 2.47 0.53
N THR A 82 1.86 1.99 1.47
CA THR A 82 1.54 2.70 2.70
C THR A 82 1.23 1.71 3.82
N ALA A 83 0.94 2.21 5.00
CA ALA A 83 0.41 1.43 6.12
C ALA A 83 -0.85 2.11 6.66
N ASP A 84 -1.71 1.36 7.33
CA ASP A 84 -2.96 1.85 7.93
C ASP A 84 -2.75 2.44 9.33
N HIS A 85 -1.67 2.06 10.02
CA HIS A 85 -1.24 2.60 11.32
C HIS A 85 0.27 2.37 11.54
N GLY A 86 0.80 2.98 12.58
CA GLY A 86 2.14 2.72 13.09
C GLY A 86 2.18 1.42 13.86
N ASN A 87 3.31 0.71 13.79
CA ASN A 87 3.57 -0.47 14.59
C ASN A 87 5.09 -0.62 14.77
N ASP A 88 5.56 -0.31 15.98
CA ASP A 88 6.98 -0.45 16.36
C ASP A 88 7.15 -1.65 17.29
N PRO A 89 7.66 -2.79 16.80
CA PRO A 89 7.85 -3.98 17.62
C PRO A 89 8.95 -3.85 18.68
N THR A 90 9.67 -2.73 18.73
CA THR A 90 10.68 -2.46 19.75
C THR A 90 10.11 -1.78 21.00
N THR A 91 8.87 -1.32 20.95
CA THR A 91 8.19 -0.74 22.11
C THR A 91 7.83 -1.81 23.15
N PRO A 92 7.70 -1.45 24.44
CA PRO A 92 7.26 -2.41 25.47
C PRO A 92 5.83 -2.92 25.30
N SER A 93 4.97 -2.15 24.61
CA SER A 93 3.59 -2.51 24.33
C SER A 93 3.49 -3.47 23.14
N THR A 94 2.49 -4.34 23.17
CA THR A 94 2.08 -5.16 22.03
C THR A 94 0.97 -4.49 21.21
N ASP A 95 0.55 -3.28 21.57
CA ASP A 95 -0.43 -2.50 20.84
C ASP A 95 0.23 -1.68 19.72
N HIS A 96 -0.62 -1.14 18.84
CA HIS A 96 -0.17 -0.22 17.79
C HIS A 96 0.53 1.00 18.38
N SER A 97 1.47 1.53 17.67
CA SER A 97 2.25 2.69 18.06
C SER A 97 1.98 3.90 17.14
N ARG A 98 2.53 5.08 17.46
CA ARG A 98 2.16 6.35 16.82
C ARG A 98 3.20 6.86 15.84
N GLU A 99 3.86 5.96 15.15
CA GLU A 99 4.81 6.30 14.10
C GLU A 99 4.09 6.86 12.88
N TYR A 100 4.80 7.72 12.16
CA TYR A 100 4.34 8.13 10.83
C TYR A 100 4.37 6.94 9.87
N THR A 101 3.27 6.75 9.14
CA THR A 101 3.21 5.74 8.10
C THR A 101 3.80 6.28 6.79
N PRO A 102 4.45 5.44 5.99
CA PRO A 102 5.02 5.86 4.71
C PRO A 102 3.94 6.11 3.67
N ILE A 103 4.22 6.98 2.70
CA ILE A 103 3.54 7.03 1.41
C ILE A 103 4.63 7.02 0.34
N LEU A 104 4.78 5.88 -0.34
CA LEU A 104 5.71 5.72 -1.45
C LEU A 104 4.92 5.53 -2.72
N VAL A 105 5.22 6.33 -3.76
CA VAL A 105 4.51 6.28 -5.03
C VAL A 105 5.50 6.03 -6.16
N TYR A 106 5.20 5.03 -6.99
CA TYR A 106 6.05 4.66 -8.11
C TYR A 106 5.22 4.39 -9.38
N GLY A 107 5.78 4.70 -10.54
CA GLY A 107 5.20 4.44 -11.85
C GLY A 107 5.88 5.25 -12.95
N LYS A 108 5.72 4.86 -14.22
CA LYS A 108 6.32 5.57 -15.36
C LYS A 108 5.83 7.01 -15.50
N GLN A 109 4.57 7.26 -15.12
CA GLN A 109 3.95 8.58 -15.18
C GLN A 109 4.25 9.44 -13.95
N ILE A 110 4.99 8.90 -12.98
CA ILE A 110 5.30 9.60 -11.74
C ILE A 110 6.57 10.41 -11.90
N LYS A 111 6.55 11.66 -11.44
CA LYS A 111 7.73 12.51 -11.32
C LYS A 111 8.69 11.91 -10.30
N PRO A 112 9.98 11.79 -10.59
CA PRO A 112 10.95 11.36 -9.60
C PRO A 112 11.21 12.43 -8.54
N ASN A 113 11.63 11.99 -7.36
CA ASN A 113 12.13 12.85 -6.27
C ASN A 113 11.13 13.90 -5.76
N ILE A 114 9.84 13.62 -5.84
CA ILE A 114 8.81 14.48 -5.23
C ILE A 114 8.70 14.14 -3.75
N ASN A 115 8.85 15.15 -2.90
CA ASN A 115 8.55 15.05 -1.47
C ASN A 115 7.12 15.54 -1.21
N LEU A 116 6.23 14.62 -0.85
CA LEU A 116 4.82 14.90 -0.54
C LEU A 116 4.63 15.56 0.85
N GLY A 117 5.71 15.68 1.64
CA GLY A 117 5.65 16.20 3.00
C GLY A 117 4.80 15.31 3.92
N ILE A 118 4.35 15.88 5.03
CA ILE A 118 3.47 15.21 5.98
C ILE A 118 2.02 15.47 5.59
N ARG A 119 1.30 14.41 5.26
CA ARG A 119 -0.13 14.48 4.94
C ARG A 119 -0.97 14.49 6.23
N LYS A 120 -2.08 15.19 6.21
CA LYS A 120 -2.92 15.38 7.40
C LYS A 120 -3.87 14.21 7.67
N THR A 121 -4.16 13.41 6.66
CA THR A 121 -5.16 12.34 6.75
C THR A 121 -4.92 11.26 5.69
N TYR A 122 -5.24 10.01 6.03
CA TYR A 122 -5.29 8.89 5.08
C TYR A 122 -6.29 9.10 3.93
N ALA A 123 -7.27 9.98 4.14
CA ALA A 123 -8.24 10.33 3.10
C ALA A 123 -7.59 10.99 1.88
N ASP A 124 -6.36 11.50 1.98
CA ASP A 124 -5.61 12.05 0.85
C ASP A 124 -5.28 10.97 -0.19
N ILE A 125 -5.01 9.73 0.25
CA ILE A 125 -4.78 8.60 -0.67
C ILE A 125 -6.07 8.29 -1.42
N SER A 126 -7.20 8.15 -0.73
CA SER A 126 -8.49 7.88 -1.38
C SER A 126 -8.92 9.02 -2.31
N ALA A 127 -8.72 10.28 -1.91
CA ALA A 127 -8.99 11.44 -2.76
C ALA A 127 -8.13 11.43 -4.03
N THR A 128 -6.87 11.00 -3.93
CA THR A 128 -5.97 10.84 -5.07
C THR A 128 -6.42 9.71 -6.00
N ILE A 129 -6.80 8.56 -5.45
CA ILE A 129 -7.32 7.43 -6.23
C ILE A 129 -8.59 7.84 -6.99
N LEU A 130 -9.55 8.49 -6.33
CA LEU A 130 -10.77 8.97 -6.99
C LEU A 130 -10.47 9.96 -8.12
N ASP A 131 -9.52 10.86 -7.91
CA ASP A 131 -9.11 11.85 -8.92
C ASP A 131 -8.40 11.18 -10.12
N LEU A 132 -7.60 10.13 -9.87
CA LEU A 132 -6.97 9.32 -10.94
C LEU A 132 -8.01 8.60 -11.80
N PHE A 133 -9.07 8.09 -11.20
CA PHE A 133 -10.17 7.43 -11.91
C PHE A 133 -11.26 8.39 -12.41
N ASN A 134 -11.08 9.71 -12.27
CA ASN A 134 -12.07 10.73 -12.61
C ASN A 134 -13.45 10.51 -11.96
N LEU A 135 -13.42 10.05 -10.72
CA LEU A 135 -14.62 9.84 -9.91
C LEU A 135 -14.95 11.07 -9.05
N SER A 136 -16.16 11.10 -8.51
CA SER A 136 -16.62 12.19 -7.66
C SER A 136 -15.76 12.35 -6.42
N LYS A 137 -15.41 13.59 -6.10
CA LYS A 137 -14.60 13.93 -4.90
C LYS A 137 -15.35 13.59 -3.62
N LEU A 138 -14.62 13.07 -2.65
CA LEU A 138 -15.11 12.94 -1.28
C LEU A 138 -15.04 14.29 -0.55
N LYS A 139 -15.83 14.40 0.55
CA LYS A 139 -15.82 15.57 1.41
C LYS A 139 -14.45 15.78 2.08
N ASN A 140 -13.76 14.69 2.40
CA ASN A 140 -12.50 14.69 3.13
C ASN A 140 -11.35 14.25 2.22
N GLY A 141 -10.15 14.72 2.53
CA GLY A 141 -8.92 14.41 1.80
C GLY A 141 -8.61 15.42 0.69
N THR A 142 -7.33 15.54 0.41
CA THR A 142 -6.79 16.38 -0.65
C THR A 142 -5.96 15.51 -1.59
N SER A 143 -6.35 15.47 -2.87
CA SER A 143 -5.60 14.75 -3.91
C SER A 143 -4.23 15.37 -4.10
N PHE A 144 -3.22 14.51 -4.16
CA PHE A 144 -1.85 14.88 -4.54
C PHE A 144 -1.49 14.47 -5.97
N LYS A 145 -2.49 14.10 -6.79
CA LYS A 145 -2.31 13.70 -8.20
C LYS A 145 -1.44 14.69 -8.99
N ASN A 146 -1.76 15.99 -8.91
CA ASN A 146 -1.05 17.02 -9.66
C ASN A 146 0.39 17.27 -9.17
N GLU A 147 0.69 16.89 -7.94
CA GLU A 147 2.04 16.96 -7.40
C GLU A 147 2.94 15.88 -8.00
N ILE A 148 2.40 14.67 -8.22
CA ILE A 148 3.16 13.47 -8.60
C ILE A 148 3.15 13.16 -10.10
N LEU A 149 2.11 13.52 -10.87
CA LEU A 149 2.07 13.21 -12.30
C LEU A 149 2.97 14.15 -13.13
N LYS A 150 3.62 13.56 -14.17
CA LYS A 150 4.39 14.30 -15.19
C LYS A 150 3.52 15.19 -16.04
#